data_c10cc4b3b1d8ad69b509b110260cc068
#
_entry.id   c10cc4b3b1d8ad69b509b110260cc068
#
_cell.length_a   1.000
_cell.length_b   1.000
_cell.length_c   1.000
_cell.angle_alpha   90.00
_cell.angle_beta   90.00
_cell.angle_gamma   90.00
#
_symmetry.space_group_name_H-M   'P 1'
#
loop_
_entity.id
_entity.type
_entity.pdbx_description
1 polymer ?
#
loop_
_entity_poly.entity_id
_entity_poly.type
_entity_poly.pdbx_seq_one_letter_code
_entity_poly.pdbx_strand_id
1 'polypeptide(L)'
;MDGDSNRRPNGSVSREERPETAAQRALRGVIVRAMPNPPFSLLEFPADDPERAARFWVGLLGVELEARREGEGRGWQTHSDGPEVGIHERGTGPGDRFSLPYFDVSDLAAALARVEELGGSVIHPGEQWAICRDSEGTPFALARES
;
A
#
# COMPACT_ATOMS: atom_id res chain seq x y z
N MET A 1 51.37 16.23 -33.33
CA MET A 1 51.19 16.31 -31.87
C MET A 1 49.76 16.74 -31.64
N ASP A 2 48.92 15.76 -31.66
CA ASP A 2 47.50 15.99 -31.85
C ASP A 2 46.77 15.65 -30.59
N GLY A 3 46.27 16.72 -29.94
CA GLY A 3 45.41 16.60 -28.78
C GLY A 3 43.96 16.46 -29.24
N ASP A 4 43.46 15.25 -29.31
CA ASP A 4 42.06 14.97 -29.58
C ASP A 4 41.25 15.14 -28.29
N SER A 5 40.57 16.27 -28.17
CA SER A 5 39.63 16.55 -27.10
C SER A 5 38.26 16.07 -27.49
N ASN A 6 37.99 14.81 -27.23
CA ASN A 6 36.67 14.23 -27.39
C ASN A 6 35.73 14.71 -26.25
N ARG A 7 35.16 15.89 -26.39
CA ARG A 7 34.05 16.34 -25.56
C ARG A 7 32.75 15.72 -26.09
N ARG A 8 32.28 14.70 -25.40
CA ARG A 8 30.91 14.23 -25.60
C ARG A 8 29.94 15.32 -25.11
N PRO A 9 28.97 15.74 -25.91
CA PRO A 9 27.96 16.64 -25.43
C PRO A 9 27.12 15.91 -24.38
N ASN A 10 27.09 16.45 -23.19
CA ASN A 10 26.22 16.00 -22.11
C ASN A 10 24.79 16.44 -22.46
N GLY A 11 24.09 15.58 -23.19
CA GLY A 11 22.69 15.78 -23.51
C GLY A 11 21.86 15.54 -22.25
N SER A 12 21.64 16.57 -21.45
CA SER A 12 20.58 16.58 -20.49
C SER A 12 19.27 16.52 -21.25
N VAL A 13 18.67 15.33 -21.33
CA VAL A 13 17.29 15.16 -21.79
C VAL A 13 16.41 15.77 -20.71
N SER A 14 16.00 17.01 -20.91
CA SER A 14 14.94 17.61 -20.12
C SER A 14 13.69 16.77 -20.32
N ARG A 15 13.24 16.12 -19.26
CA ARG A 15 11.94 15.48 -19.22
C ARG A 15 10.89 16.57 -19.51
N GLU A 16 10.30 16.54 -20.69
CA GLU A 16 9.13 17.37 -20.95
C GLU A 16 8.04 16.93 -19.98
N GLU A 17 7.79 17.75 -18.99
CA GLU A 17 6.67 17.57 -18.08
C GLU A 17 5.39 17.78 -18.90
N ARG A 18 4.61 16.70 -19.10
CA ARG A 18 3.32 16.79 -19.74
C ARG A 18 2.39 17.61 -18.85
N PRO A 19 1.64 18.57 -19.40
CA PRO A 19 0.68 19.33 -18.63
C PRO A 19 -0.39 18.40 -18.02
N GLU A 20 -0.73 18.65 -16.79
CA GLU A 20 -1.76 17.92 -16.05
C GLU A 20 -3.13 18.07 -16.75
N THR A 21 -3.84 16.97 -16.91
CA THR A 21 -5.21 16.99 -17.44
C THR A 21 -6.21 17.47 -16.39
N ALA A 22 -7.38 17.92 -16.82
CA ALA A 22 -8.46 18.31 -15.90
C ALA A 22 -8.92 17.13 -15.02
N ALA A 23 -8.92 15.89 -15.56
CA ALA A 23 -9.25 14.69 -14.81
C ALA A 23 -8.20 14.39 -13.73
N GLN A 24 -6.92 14.51 -14.07
CA GLN A 24 -5.83 14.31 -13.09
C GLN A 24 -5.88 15.35 -11.96
N ARG A 25 -6.22 16.60 -12.29
CA ARG A 25 -6.39 17.68 -11.31
C ARG A 25 -7.55 17.43 -10.36
N ALA A 26 -8.68 16.95 -10.88
CA ALA A 26 -9.85 16.60 -10.09
C ALA A 26 -9.55 15.44 -9.13
N LEU A 27 -8.87 14.40 -9.61
CA LEU A 27 -8.43 13.27 -8.78
C LEU A 27 -7.46 13.70 -7.68
N ARG A 28 -6.49 14.55 -7.99
CA ARG A 28 -5.55 15.09 -6.99
C ARG A 28 -6.27 15.86 -5.88
N GLY A 29 -7.26 16.68 -6.22
CA GLY A 29 -8.05 17.42 -5.24
C GLY A 29 -8.87 16.51 -4.32
N VAL A 30 -9.43 15.43 -4.86
CA VAL A 30 -10.17 14.42 -4.07
C VAL A 30 -9.22 13.67 -3.13
N ILE A 31 -8.06 13.23 -3.60
CA ILE A 31 -7.06 12.53 -2.78
C ILE A 31 -6.59 13.39 -1.61
N VAL A 32 -6.24 14.65 -1.84
CA VAL A 32 -5.77 15.57 -0.79
C VAL A 32 -6.82 15.79 0.30
N ARG A 33 -8.13 15.74 -0.04
CA ARG A 33 -9.22 15.93 0.93
C ARG A 33 -9.57 14.67 1.71
N ALA A 34 -9.36 13.48 1.12
CA ALA A 34 -9.87 12.22 1.63
C ALA A 34 -8.86 11.44 2.46
N MET A 35 -7.54 11.66 2.29
CA MET A 35 -6.52 10.76 2.82
C MET A 35 -5.38 11.49 3.51
N PRO A 36 -4.96 11.00 4.70
CA PRO A 36 -3.71 11.43 5.31
C PRO A 36 -2.50 10.99 4.47
N ASN A 37 -1.36 11.62 4.71
CA ASN A 37 -0.08 11.23 4.12
C ASN A 37 0.75 10.47 5.17
N PRO A 38 1.26 9.23 4.89
CA PRO A 38 1.23 8.52 3.61
C PRO A 38 -0.16 7.95 3.28
N PRO A 39 -0.46 7.70 1.96
CA PRO A 39 -1.77 7.23 1.56
C PRO A 39 -2.07 5.80 2.02
N PHE A 40 -1.09 4.95 2.24
CA PHE A 40 -1.27 3.61 2.80
C PHE A 40 -0.30 3.39 3.97
N SER A 41 -0.74 2.59 4.93
CA SER A 41 0.03 2.29 6.15
C SER A 41 0.74 0.95 6.10
N LEU A 42 0.18 -0.02 5.40
CA LEU A 42 0.67 -1.39 5.34
C LEU A 42 0.34 -2.01 3.99
N LEU A 43 1.30 -2.70 3.41
CA LEU A 43 1.09 -3.60 2.28
C LEU A 43 1.35 -5.02 2.76
N GLU A 44 0.32 -5.86 2.74
CA GLU A 44 0.35 -7.20 3.28
C GLU A 44 0.34 -8.25 2.16
N PHE A 45 1.24 -9.23 2.24
CA PHE A 45 1.37 -10.31 1.27
C PHE A 45 1.00 -11.65 1.89
N PRO A 46 0.12 -12.43 1.24
CA PRO A 46 -0.17 -13.78 1.69
C PRO A 46 0.95 -14.76 1.29
N ALA A 47 1.23 -15.74 2.14
CA ALA A 47 2.26 -16.73 1.88
C ALA A 47 1.85 -18.12 2.40
N ASP A 48 2.14 -19.16 1.62
CA ASP A 48 1.99 -20.55 2.06
C ASP A 48 3.06 -20.91 3.11
N ASP A 49 4.24 -20.32 2.99
CA ASP A 49 5.34 -20.40 3.94
C ASP A 49 5.82 -18.97 4.28
N PRO A 50 5.31 -18.37 5.37
CA PRO A 50 5.67 -17.01 5.74
C PRO A 50 7.15 -16.79 6.00
N GLU A 51 7.88 -17.78 6.53
CA GLU A 51 9.31 -17.66 6.77
C GLU A 51 10.10 -17.60 5.45
N ARG A 52 9.72 -18.40 4.48
CA ARG A 52 10.32 -18.36 3.14
C ARG A 52 10.03 -17.02 2.45
N ALA A 53 8.83 -16.54 2.54
CA ALA A 53 8.45 -15.23 1.99
C ALA A 53 9.20 -14.09 2.69
N ALA A 54 9.35 -14.15 4.01
CA ALA A 54 10.12 -13.17 4.77
C ALA A 54 11.58 -13.12 4.30
N ARG A 55 12.24 -14.25 4.10
CA ARG A 55 13.61 -14.30 3.56
C ARG A 55 13.71 -13.66 2.18
N PHE A 56 12.73 -13.90 1.32
CA PHE A 56 12.68 -13.30 0.00
C PHE A 56 12.60 -11.76 0.08
N TRP A 57 11.67 -11.23 0.84
CA TRP A 57 11.45 -9.79 0.93
C TRP A 57 12.59 -9.06 1.66
N VAL A 58 13.14 -9.65 2.72
CA VAL A 58 14.35 -9.13 3.38
C VAL A 58 15.52 -9.06 2.40
N GLY A 59 15.73 -10.12 1.63
CA GLY A 59 16.81 -10.18 0.65
C GLY A 59 16.65 -9.18 -0.49
N LEU A 60 15.43 -8.99 -0.96
CA LEU A 60 15.16 -8.10 -2.09
C LEU A 60 15.14 -6.62 -1.69
N LEU A 61 14.45 -6.29 -0.60
CA LEU A 61 14.20 -4.90 -0.20
C LEU A 61 15.19 -4.37 0.84
N GLY A 62 15.94 -5.23 1.51
CA GLY A 62 16.82 -4.84 2.60
C GLY A 62 16.08 -4.34 3.85
N VAL A 63 14.81 -4.70 4.01
CA VAL A 63 14.01 -4.35 5.18
C VAL A 63 14.22 -5.36 6.30
N GLU A 64 14.02 -4.94 7.55
CA GLU A 64 13.97 -5.81 8.70
C GLU A 64 12.54 -6.22 8.96
N LEU A 65 12.29 -7.54 9.07
CA LEU A 65 10.99 -8.10 9.40
C LEU A 65 11.06 -8.76 10.77
N GLU A 66 10.11 -8.42 11.62
CA GLU A 66 9.94 -9.01 12.94
C GLU A 66 8.68 -9.88 12.98
N ALA A 67 8.67 -10.86 13.85
CA ALA A 67 7.46 -11.64 14.09
C ALA A 67 6.33 -10.72 14.57
N ARG A 68 5.12 -10.97 14.09
CA ARG A 68 3.94 -10.22 14.51
C ARG A 68 3.69 -10.38 16.00
N ARG A 69 3.18 -9.33 16.62
CA ARG A 69 2.82 -9.30 18.04
C ARG A 69 1.56 -10.10 18.28
N GLU A 70 1.34 -10.44 19.53
CA GLU A 70 0.09 -11.08 19.94
C GLU A 70 -1.13 -10.24 19.53
N GLY A 71 -2.12 -10.87 18.93
CA GLY A 71 -3.32 -10.21 18.39
C GLY A 71 -3.22 -9.73 16.95
N GLU A 72 -2.04 -9.71 16.35
CA GLU A 72 -1.83 -9.30 14.95
C GLU A 72 -1.90 -10.47 13.94
N GLY A 73 -2.10 -11.69 14.42
CA GLY A 73 -2.06 -12.90 13.62
C GLY A 73 -0.65 -13.44 13.41
N ARG A 74 -0.55 -14.57 12.70
CA ARG A 74 0.74 -15.19 12.38
C ARG A 74 1.39 -14.51 11.19
N GLY A 75 2.66 -14.25 11.29
CA GLY A 75 3.44 -13.72 10.18
C GLY A 75 4.57 -12.80 10.62
N TRP A 76 5.01 -11.99 9.70
CA TRP A 76 6.13 -11.08 9.85
C TRP A 76 5.72 -9.68 9.40
N GLN A 77 6.28 -8.68 10.00
CA GLN A 77 5.96 -7.28 9.66
C GLN A 77 7.15 -6.38 9.94
N THR A 78 7.30 -5.33 9.13
CA THR A 78 8.18 -4.21 9.46
C THR A 78 7.54 -3.40 10.59
N HIS A 79 8.36 -2.75 11.39
CA HIS A 79 7.91 -1.80 12.40
C HIS A 79 8.67 -0.49 12.20
N SER A 80 8.06 0.44 11.50
CA SER A 80 8.66 1.73 11.16
C SER A 80 7.62 2.85 11.26
N ASP A 81 8.08 4.09 11.23
CA ASP A 81 7.21 5.28 11.25
C ASP A 81 6.57 5.59 9.89
N GLY A 82 6.90 4.83 8.87
CA GLY A 82 6.36 4.98 7.52
C GLY A 82 5.48 3.81 7.09
N PRO A 83 5.19 3.70 5.79
CA PRO A 83 4.47 2.56 5.26
C PRO A 83 5.19 1.25 5.56
N GLU A 84 4.42 0.26 5.99
CA GLU A 84 4.93 -1.03 6.42
C GLU A 84 4.68 -2.13 5.39
N VAL A 85 5.46 -3.19 5.47
CA VAL A 85 5.27 -4.43 4.72
C VAL A 85 4.98 -5.54 5.72
N GLY A 86 3.94 -6.32 5.47
CA GLY A 86 3.56 -7.47 6.26
C GLY A 86 3.46 -8.73 5.42
N ILE A 87 3.71 -9.86 6.05
CA ILE A 87 3.57 -11.18 5.46
C ILE A 87 2.72 -12.00 6.41
N HIS A 88 1.64 -12.57 5.90
CA HIS A 88 0.79 -13.45 6.69
C HIS A 88 0.65 -14.82 6.02
N GLU A 89 0.30 -15.82 6.83
CA GLU A 89 -0.02 -17.13 6.31
C GLU A 89 -1.26 -17.06 5.42
N ARG A 90 -1.19 -17.68 4.25
CA ARG A 90 -2.32 -17.76 3.33
C ARG A 90 -3.44 -18.60 3.95
N GLY A 91 -4.63 -18.05 4.04
CA GLY A 91 -5.81 -18.70 4.53
C GLY A 91 -6.91 -18.78 3.49
N THR A 92 -8.14 -18.97 3.94
CA THR A 92 -9.34 -19.06 3.10
C THR A 92 -10.29 -17.87 3.26
N GLY A 93 -9.96 -16.93 4.13
CA GLY A 93 -10.74 -15.72 4.36
C GLY A 93 -10.69 -14.74 3.19
N PRO A 94 -11.56 -13.72 3.19
CA PRO A 94 -11.72 -12.80 2.07
C PRO A 94 -10.47 -11.96 1.73
N GLY A 95 -9.58 -11.75 2.67
CA GLY A 95 -8.32 -11.03 2.44
C GLY A 95 -7.08 -11.91 2.34
N ASP A 96 -7.23 -13.22 2.53
CA ASP A 96 -6.10 -14.12 2.76
C ASP A 96 -5.34 -14.56 1.51
N ARG A 97 -5.87 -14.29 0.33
CA ARG A 97 -5.31 -14.75 -0.94
C ARG A 97 -4.73 -13.65 -1.81
N PHE A 98 -4.86 -12.41 -1.40
CA PHE A 98 -4.46 -11.25 -2.19
C PHE A 98 -3.47 -10.39 -1.41
N SER A 99 -2.61 -9.71 -2.15
CA SER A 99 -1.87 -8.60 -1.57
C SER A 99 -2.84 -7.47 -1.27
N LEU A 100 -2.85 -6.99 -0.04
CA LEU A 100 -3.80 -5.98 0.42
C LEU A 100 -3.07 -4.70 0.84
N PRO A 101 -3.39 -3.56 0.22
CA PRO A 101 -3.07 -2.27 0.79
C PRO A 101 -4.01 -1.95 1.95
N TYR A 102 -3.47 -1.45 3.05
CA TYR A 102 -4.20 -0.97 4.22
C TYR A 102 -4.09 0.54 4.31
N PHE A 103 -5.22 1.18 4.53
CA PHE A 103 -5.31 2.63 4.74
C PHE A 103 -5.81 2.90 6.14
N ASP A 104 -5.11 3.76 6.87
CA ASP A 104 -5.54 4.16 8.20
C ASP A 104 -6.63 5.23 8.12
N VAL A 105 -7.65 5.06 8.93
CA VAL A 105 -8.76 6.02 9.06
C VAL A 105 -9.04 6.31 10.53
N SER A 106 -9.43 7.53 10.82
CA SER A 106 -9.73 7.97 12.19
C SER A 106 -11.05 7.40 12.71
N ASP A 107 -12.04 7.23 11.83
CA ASP A 107 -13.35 6.68 12.14
C ASP A 107 -13.68 5.55 11.15
N LEU A 108 -13.46 4.31 11.58
CA LEU A 108 -13.64 3.15 10.72
C LEU A 108 -15.13 2.97 10.33
N ALA A 109 -16.05 3.15 11.25
CA ALA A 109 -17.47 3.00 10.97
C ALA A 109 -17.96 4.00 9.91
N ALA A 110 -17.56 5.26 10.03
CA ALA A 110 -17.86 6.29 9.05
C ALA A 110 -17.22 6.00 7.69
N ALA A 111 -15.96 5.52 7.69
CA ALA A 111 -15.26 5.15 6.48
C ALA A 111 -15.93 3.98 5.75
N LEU A 112 -16.41 2.97 6.46
CA LEU A 112 -17.13 1.84 5.88
C LEU A 112 -18.45 2.26 5.24
N ALA A 113 -19.20 3.14 5.89
CA ALA A 113 -20.42 3.73 5.30
C ALA A 113 -20.07 4.49 4.02
N ARG A 114 -18.98 5.22 4.03
CA ARG A 114 -18.50 5.97 2.86
C ARG A 114 -18.08 5.07 1.69
N VAL A 115 -17.47 3.92 1.97
CA VAL A 115 -17.15 2.91 0.95
C VAL A 115 -18.40 2.52 0.17
N GLU A 116 -19.48 2.22 0.87
CA GLU A 116 -20.76 1.83 0.25
C GLU A 116 -21.38 2.97 -0.55
N GLU A 117 -21.39 4.18 -0.03
CA GLU A 117 -21.89 5.38 -0.74
C GLU A 117 -21.13 5.63 -2.05
N LEU A 118 -19.83 5.33 -2.09
CA LEU A 118 -18.97 5.53 -3.26
C LEU A 118 -19.03 4.36 -4.28
N GLY A 119 -19.87 3.36 -4.02
CA GLY A 119 -20.04 2.23 -4.93
C GLY A 119 -19.15 1.03 -4.66
N GLY A 120 -18.44 1.03 -3.55
CA GLY A 120 -17.70 -0.12 -3.07
C GLY A 120 -18.54 -1.03 -2.18
N SER A 121 -17.91 -2.01 -1.57
CA SER A 121 -18.56 -2.95 -0.66
C SER A 121 -17.67 -3.32 0.52
N VAL A 122 -18.30 -3.67 1.65
CA VAL A 122 -17.61 -4.20 2.82
C VAL A 122 -17.75 -5.71 2.80
N ILE A 123 -16.62 -6.43 2.70
CA ILE A 123 -16.61 -7.89 2.64
C ILE A 123 -16.48 -8.50 4.03
N HIS A 124 -15.62 -7.91 4.86
CA HIS A 124 -15.35 -8.38 6.21
C HIS A 124 -15.32 -7.18 7.14
N PRO A 125 -16.45 -6.87 7.80
CA PRO A 125 -16.50 -5.77 8.76
C PRO A 125 -15.77 -6.13 10.06
N GLY A 126 -15.18 -5.14 10.71
CA GLY A 126 -14.52 -5.28 11.99
C GLY A 126 -14.44 -3.96 12.73
N GLU A 127 -14.10 -3.99 14.01
CA GLU A 127 -13.99 -2.79 14.85
C GLU A 127 -12.63 -2.11 14.73
N GLN A 128 -11.59 -2.88 14.46
CA GLN A 128 -10.21 -2.40 14.35
C GLN A 128 -9.75 -2.29 12.90
N TRP A 129 -10.20 -3.21 12.07
CA TRP A 129 -9.90 -3.25 10.63
C TRP A 129 -11.02 -3.93 9.87
N ALA A 130 -11.12 -3.65 8.60
CA ALA A 130 -12.13 -4.24 7.72
C ALA A 130 -11.56 -4.45 6.32
N ILE A 131 -12.06 -5.47 5.63
CA ILE A 131 -11.73 -5.72 4.23
C ILE A 131 -12.89 -5.26 3.37
N CYS A 132 -12.55 -4.51 2.34
CA CYS A 132 -13.50 -3.90 1.41
C CYS A 132 -13.14 -4.24 -0.03
N ARG A 133 -14.04 -3.90 -0.93
CA ARG A 133 -13.77 -3.78 -2.37
C ARG A 133 -14.09 -2.38 -2.84
N ASP A 134 -13.30 -1.87 -3.76
CA ASP A 134 -13.58 -0.60 -4.41
C ASP A 134 -14.73 -0.73 -5.44
N SER A 135 -15.01 0.33 -6.18
CA SER A 135 -16.06 0.34 -7.21
C SER A 135 -15.82 -0.62 -8.37
N GLU A 136 -14.59 -1.06 -8.56
CA GLU A 136 -14.18 -2.01 -9.60
C GLU A 136 -14.01 -3.44 -9.08
N GLY A 137 -14.32 -3.66 -7.79
CA GLY A 137 -14.22 -4.96 -7.16
C GLY A 137 -12.82 -5.33 -6.64
N THR A 138 -11.89 -4.39 -6.62
CA THR A 138 -10.52 -4.63 -6.13
C THR A 138 -10.48 -4.61 -4.61
N PRO A 139 -9.89 -5.64 -3.96
CA PRO A 139 -9.84 -5.70 -2.50
C PRO A 139 -8.82 -4.73 -1.91
N PHE A 140 -9.17 -4.14 -0.79
CA PHE A 140 -8.31 -3.31 0.05
C PHE A 140 -8.79 -3.41 1.50
N ALA A 141 -8.01 -2.90 2.43
CA ALA A 141 -8.38 -2.87 3.83
C ALA A 141 -8.35 -1.45 4.40
N LEU A 142 -9.22 -1.21 5.35
CA LEU A 142 -9.21 -0.04 6.19
C LEU A 142 -8.86 -0.46 7.61
N ALA A 143 -8.01 0.30 8.28
CA ALA A 143 -7.65 0.08 9.66
C ALA A 143 -7.88 1.36 10.47
N ARG A 144 -8.30 1.18 11.71
CA ARG A 144 -8.44 2.28 12.65
C ARG A 144 -7.05 2.77 13.06
N GLU A 145 -6.83 4.06 13.03
CA GLU A 145 -5.63 4.67 13.59
C GLU A 145 -5.49 4.33 15.08
N SER A 146 -4.28 3.95 15.45
CA SER A 146 -3.95 3.68 16.86
C SER A 146 -3.68 4.95 17.64
#